data_ae8d5350918d5621822220d1a258dcb7
#
_entry.id   ae8d5350918d5621822220d1a258dcb7
#
_cell.length_a   1.000
_cell.length_b   1.000
_cell.length_c   1.000
_cell.angle_alpha   90.00
_cell.angle_beta   90.00
_cell.angle_gamma   90.00
#
_symmetry.space_group_name_H-M   'P 1'
#
loop_
_entity.id
_entity.type
_entity.pdbx_description
1 polymer ?
#
loop_
_entity_poly.entity_id
_entity_poly.type
_entity_poly.pdbx_seq_one_letter_code
_entity_poly.pdbx_strand_id
1 'polypeptide(L)'
;MRQETLVIVKYFGDDIMIQLIGLKHDVKIEIREKLSIIPKRQEKALAALVNICDEAVILSTCNRTEIYFKSKDEDIVKKIFHELNWDETLIKCVFNYKGEKAIQHLMEVVCGFDSILLGEDQILGQVRDAYEVAKDSGATKKEFQRFFENAIACGKKFRTKSKTGEIPVSSSSMVVKKAIDLGYKKFMILGYGAVGQLTTKYILEGEIDSLYIVVRDAQKVDIDDKRVKIISFNDIQDNYEKVDCVISCTTAPHTVVRLNELPNKHLLLFDLAVPRDIEEIVSENSLYEVYDIDKIRDIHDANFKIRKDSMKNNRYIVDKAIEEFIEWKTIEELSPFIKMIKHNGEDIYKERLATFKHKKETKDNDKLAEILLKSTSNAFEIGRAHV
;
A
#
# COMPACT_ATOMS: atom_id res chain seq x y z
N MET A 1 -30.51 -16.09 3.22
CA MET A 1 -29.82 -14.89 3.77
C MET A 1 -28.97 -14.13 2.76
N ARG A 2 -28.03 -14.75 1.99
CA ARG A 2 -27.18 -14.00 1.02
C ARG A 2 -27.94 -13.37 -0.16
N GLN A 3 -29.02 -13.95 -0.66
CA GLN A 3 -29.80 -13.38 -1.78
C GLN A 3 -30.76 -12.27 -1.36
N GLU A 4 -31.29 -12.31 -0.16
CA GLU A 4 -32.22 -11.29 0.35
C GLU A 4 -31.50 -10.00 0.77
N THR A 5 -30.26 -10.10 1.29
CA THR A 5 -29.43 -8.94 1.61
C THR A 5 -29.01 -8.17 0.34
N LEU A 6 -28.77 -8.89 -0.77
CA LEU A 6 -28.44 -8.27 -2.08
C LEU A 6 -29.61 -7.49 -2.69
N VAL A 7 -30.84 -7.89 -2.42
CA VAL A 7 -32.04 -7.22 -2.93
C VAL A 7 -32.29 -5.90 -2.19
N ILE A 8 -32.04 -5.84 -0.88
CA ILE A 8 -32.19 -4.62 -0.07
C ILE A 8 -31.18 -3.54 -0.49
N VAL A 9 -29.92 -3.93 -0.77
CA VAL A 9 -28.86 -3.00 -1.23
C VAL A 9 -29.18 -2.37 -2.60
N LYS A 10 -29.97 -3.04 -3.44
CA LYS A 10 -30.37 -2.54 -4.75
C LYS A 10 -31.47 -1.46 -4.71
N TYR A 11 -32.21 -1.36 -3.60
CA TYR A 11 -33.30 -0.38 -3.42
C TYR A 11 -32.85 0.95 -2.79
N PHE A 12 -31.64 0.99 -2.18
CA PHE A 12 -31.09 2.19 -1.50
C PHE A 12 -29.91 2.85 -2.27
N GLY A 13 -29.78 2.59 -3.54
CA GLY A 13 -28.59 2.79 -4.33
C GLY A 13 -28.44 4.12 -5.08
N ASP A 14 -28.65 5.28 -4.44
CA ASP A 14 -28.14 6.57 -4.98
C ASP A 14 -27.40 7.42 -3.91
N ASP A 15 -27.05 6.81 -2.77
CA ASP A 15 -26.34 7.53 -1.71
C ASP A 15 -24.83 7.59 -1.96
N ILE A 16 -24.26 8.69 -1.48
CA ILE A 16 -22.86 9.12 -1.54
C ILE A 16 -21.90 7.93 -1.47
N MET A 17 -21.36 7.50 -2.61
CA MET A 17 -20.42 6.37 -2.68
C MET A 17 -18.98 6.84 -2.50
N ILE A 18 -18.13 5.98 -1.95
CA ILE A 18 -16.68 6.12 -2.05
C ILE A 18 -16.29 6.16 -3.53
N GLN A 19 -15.51 7.16 -3.90
CA GLN A 19 -15.00 7.35 -5.25
C GLN A 19 -13.48 7.49 -5.21
N LEU A 20 -12.85 7.19 -6.32
CA LEU A 20 -11.42 7.29 -6.53
C LEU A 20 -11.15 7.82 -7.92
N ILE A 21 -10.37 8.89 -8.01
CA ILE A 21 -9.67 9.22 -9.26
C ILE A 21 -8.18 8.94 -9.09
N GLY A 22 -7.56 8.40 -10.13
CA GLY A 22 -6.14 8.09 -10.12
C GLY A 22 -5.52 8.17 -11.50
N LEU A 23 -4.22 8.37 -11.56
CA LEU A 23 -3.46 8.37 -12.82
C LEU A 23 -3.46 6.99 -13.45
N LYS A 24 -3.70 6.92 -14.77
CA LYS A 24 -3.54 5.68 -15.54
C LYS A 24 -2.07 5.26 -15.58
N HIS A 25 -1.81 3.94 -15.64
CA HIS A 25 -0.44 3.39 -15.58
C HIS A 25 0.46 3.78 -16.76
N ASP A 26 -0.11 4.02 -17.93
CA ASP A 26 0.58 4.32 -19.18
C ASP A 26 0.88 5.82 -19.40
N VAL A 27 0.59 6.64 -18.39
CA VAL A 27 0.78 8.09 -18.48
C VAL A 27 2.26 8.47 -18.40
N LYS A 28 2.72 9.30 -19.34
CA LYS A 28 4.10 9.81 -19.41
C LYS A 28 4.47 10.63 -18.17
N ILE A 29 5.77 10.66 -17.86
CA ILE A 29 6.30 11.32 -16.66
C ILE A 29 5.94 12.82 -16.60
N GLU A 30 5.95 13.51 -17.73
CA GLU A 30 5.63 14.93 -17.79
C GLU A 30 4.18 15.25 -17.38
N ILE A 31 3.26 14.29 -17.59
CA ILE A 31 1.88 14.42 -17.16
C ILE A 31 1.74 14.03 -15.69
N ARG A 32 2.48 13.00 -15.23
CA ARG A 32 2.51 12.62 -13.81
C ARG A 32 2.96 13.79 -12.94
N GLU A 33 4.01 14.51 -13.34
CA GLU A 33 4.52 15.68 -12.64
C GLU A 33 3.48 16.79 -12.52
N LYS A 34 2.68 17.02 -13.56
CA LYS A 34 1.61 18.05 -13.57
C LYS A 34 0.45 17.72 -12.63
N LEU A 35 0.16 16.43 -12.42
CA LEU A 35 -0.93 15.95 -11.56
C LEU A 35 -0.41 15.44 -10.21
N SER A 36 0.88 15.59 -9.91
CA SER A 36 1.46 15.22 -8.62
C SER A 36 1.17 16.28 -7.55
N ILE A 37 1.00 15.80 -6.31
CA ILE A 37 0.81 16.66 -5.14
C ILE A 37 1.96 16.39 -4.18
N ILE A 38 2.91 17.32 -4.13
CA ILE A 38 4.07 17.20 -3.23
C ILE A 38 3.62 17.34 -1.76
N PRO A 39 4.33 16.72 -0.78
CA PRO A 39 3.94 16.73 0.63
C PRO A 39 3.63 18.13 1.19
N LYS A 40 4.44 19.13 0.84
CA LYS A 40 4.22 20.54 1.29
C LYS A 40 2.90 21.17 0.82
N ARG A 41 2.26 20.60 -0.20
CA ARG A 41 0.98 21.11 -0.74
C ARG A 41 -0.20 20.24 -0.36
N GLN A 42 0.02 19.09 0.28
CA GLN A 42 -1.01 18.10 0.54
C GLN A 42 -2.10 18.63 1.49
N GLU A 43 -1.73 19.29 2.59
CA GLU A 43 -2.69 19.91 3.52
C GLU A 43 -3.54 20.97 2.83
N LYS A 44 -2.92 21.84 2.02
CA LYS A 44 -3.66 22.87 1.27
C LYS A 44 -4.61 22.25 0.24
N ALA A 45 -4.19 21.19 -0.43
CA ALA A 45 -5.02 20.46 -1.37
C ALA A 45 -6.21 19.78 -0.66
N LEU A 46 -5.99 19.16 0.49
CA LEU A 46 -7.05 18.58 1.31
C LEU A 46 -8.04 19.64 1.76
N ALA A 47 -7.57 20.81 2.23
CA ALA A 47 -8.42 21.93 2.64
C ALA A 47 -9.31 22.44 1.47
N ALA A 48 -8.82 22.42 0.23
CA ALA A 48 -9.62 22.74 -0.95
C ALA A 48 -10.68 21.65 -1.23
N LEU A 49 -10.28 20.37 -1.14
CA LEU A 49 -11.17 19.25 -1.43
C LEU A 49 -12.33 19.12 -0.44
N VAL A 50 -12.12 19.40 0.86
CA VAL A 50 -13.20 19.31 1.87
C VAL A 50 -14.29 20.37 1.68
N ASN A 51 -14.08 21.39 0.86
CA ASN A 51 -15.11 22.35 0.47
C ASN A 51 -16.08 21.79 -0.58
N ILE A 52 -15.68 20.75 -1.32
CA ILE A 52 -16.43 20.15 -2.43
C ILE A 52 -16.74 18.68 -2.22
N CYS A 53 -16.09 18.03 -1.25
CA CYS A 53 -16.25 16.62 -0.89
C CYS A 53 -16.59 16.49 0.58
N ASP A 54 -17.34 15.44 0.96
CA ASP A 54 -17.66 15.15 2.37
C ASP A 54 -16.44 14.62 3.14
N GLU A 55 -15.60 13.85 2.47
CA GLU A 55 -14.36 13.25 2.96
C GLU A 55 -13.37 13.14 1.80
N ALA A 56 -12.07 13.26 2.09
CA ALA A 56 -11.02 13.12 1.08
C ALA A 56 -9.70 12.60 1.67
N VAL A 57 -8.98 11.75 0.92
CA VAL A 57 -7.60 11.35 1.19
C VAL A 57 -6.80 11.42 -0.12
N ILE A 58 -5.61 11.99 -0.06
CA ILE A 58 -4.70 12.13 -1.20
C ILE A 58 -3.51 11.19 -1.01
N LEU A 59 -3.33 10.22 -1.89
CA LEU A 59 -2.16 9.37 -1.98
C LEU A 59 -1.32 9.79 -3.20
N SER A 60 -0.22 10.51 -2.96
CA SER A 60 0.67 10.97 -4.03
C SER A 60 2.10 10.48 -3.76
N THR A 61 2.63 9.69 -4.69
CA THR A 61 3.95 9.08 -4.65
C THR A 61 4.68 9.30 -5.98
N CYS A 62 5.90 8.80 -6.13
CA CYS A 62 6.61 8.86 -7.42
C CYS A 62 5.89 8.09 -8.55
N ASN A 63 5.09 7.08 -8.21
CA ASN A 63 4.46 6.18 -9.18
C ASN A 63 2.95 6.38 -9.34
N ARG A 64 2.29 7.06 -8.40
CA ARG A 64 0.83 7.26 -8.42
C ARG A 64 0.40 8.57 -7.78
N THR A 65 -0.66 9.14 -8.32
CA THR A 65 -1.48 10.16 -7.66
C THR A 65 -2.90 9.67 -7.67
N GLU A 66 -3.46 9.45 -6.48
CA GLU A 66 -4.81 8.95 -6.27
C GLU A 66 -5.51 9.84 -5.25
N ILE A 67 -6.75 10.20 -5.53
CA ILE A 67 -7.61 10.95 -4.62
C ILE A 67 -8.83 10.08 -4.35
N TYR A 68 -8.96 9.62 -3.12
CA TYR A 68 -10.14 8.96 -2.58
C TYR A 68 -11.05 10.03 -2.01
N PHE A 69 -12.31 10.02 -2.35
CA PHE A 69 -13.26 11.05 -1.89
C PHE A 69 -14.68 10.53 -1.81
N LYS A 70 -15.54 11.29 -1.14
CA LYS A 70 -16.96 11.04 -1.02
C LYS A 70 -17.74 12.28 -1.44
N SER A 71 -18.60 12.15 -2.47
CA SER A 71 -19.39 13.26 -2.99
C SER A 71 -20.63 12.76 -3.71
N LYS A 72 -21.72 13.57 -3.68
CA LYS A 72 -22.95 13.35 -4.49
C LYS A 72 -22.89 14.04 -5.85
N ASP A 73 -21.90 14.87 -6.06
CA ASP A 73 -21.81 15.72 -7.24
C ASP A 73 -21.35 14.93 -8.46
N GLU A 74 -22.12 14.93 -9.53
CA GLU A 74 -21.79 14.21 -10.76
C GLU A 74 -20.58 14.84 -11.50
N ASP A 75 -20.39 16.16 -11.36
CA ASP A 75 -19.29 16.91 -11.98
C ASP A 75 -18.05 17.01 -11.07
N ILE A 76 -18.02 16.25 -9.98
CA ILE A 76 -17.00 16.35 -8.94
C ILE A 76 -15.56 16.24 -9.47
N VAL A 77 -15.31 15.41 -10.50
CA VAL A 77 -13.97 15.25 -11.08
C VAL A 77 -13.47 16.56 -11.69
N LYS A 78 -14.31 17.29 -12.40
CA LYS A 78 -13.96 18.61 -12.95
C LYS A 78 -13.70 19.62 -11.83
N LYS A 79 -14.54 19.62 -10.79
CA LYS A 79 -14.34 20.49 -9.62
C LYS A 79 -13.04 20.20 -8.90
N ILE A 80 -12.66 18.92 -8.74
CA ILE A 80 -11.36 18.54 -8.17
C ILE A 80 -10.22 19.09 -9.01
N PHE A 81 -10.29 18.97 -10.35
CA PHE A 81 -9.28 19.52 -11.26
C PHE A 81 -9.16 21.04 -11.11
N HIS A 82 -10.30 21.73 -11.04
CA HIS A 82 -10.34 23.18 -10.82
C HIS A 82 -9.72 23.59 -9.47
N GLU A 83 -10.13 22.97 -8.36
CA GLU A 83 -9.63 23.29 -7.01
C GLU A 83 -8.13 23.02 -6.84
N LEU A 84 -7.62 21.99 -7.53
CA LEU A 84 -6.19 21.63 -7.50
C LEU A 84 -5.38 22.41 -8.55
N ASN A 85 -5.98 23.30 -9.32
CA ASN A 85 -5.38 24.00 -10.44
C ASN A 85 -4.72 23.05 -11.45
N TRP A 86 -5.36 21.92 -11.72
CA TRP A 86 -4.97 20.98 -12.74
C TRP A 86 -5.59 21.33 -14.09
N ASP A 87 -4.87 21.07 -15.18
CA ASP A 87 -5.37 21.26 -16.54
C ASP A 87 -6.49 20.26 -16.85
N GLU A 88 -7.71 20.74 -17.08
CA GLU A 88 -8.90 19.91 -17.36
C GLU A 88 -8.71 19.01 -18.60
N THR A 89 -7.84 19.38 -19.55
CA THR A 89 -7.54 18.52 -20.71
C THR A 89 -6.90 17.20 -20.30
N LEU A 90 -6.33 17.12 -19.08
CA LEU A 90 -5.72 15.93 -18.52
C LEU A 90 -6.71 14.99 -17.80
N ILE A 91 -7.99 15.32 -17.71
CA ILE A 91 -9.05 14.42 -17.17
C ILE A 91 -9.04 13.05 -17.87
N LYS A 92 -8.75 13.02 -19.17
CA LYS A 92 -8.61 11.76 -19.93
C LYS A 92 -7.46 10.86 -19.47
N CYS A 93 -6.50 11.41 -18.73
CA CYS A 93 -5.33 10.70 -18.20
C CYS A 93 -5.59 10.06 -16.84
N VAL A 94 -6.75 10.29 -16.22
CA VAL A 94 -7.15 9.65 -14.97
C VAL A 94 -8.18 8.56 -15.22
N PHE A 95 -8.21 7.57 -14.34
CA PHE A 95 -9.34 6.64 -14.21
C PHE A 95 -10.24 7.11 -13.07
N ASN A 96 -11.51 6.72 -13.12
CA ASN A 96 -12.48 6.98 -12.06
C ASN A 96 -13.15 5.66 -11.65
N TYR A 97 -13.00 5.28 -10.38
CA TYR A 97 -13.65 4.12 -9.79
C TYR A 97 -14.66 4.58 -8.73
N LYS A 98 -15.77 3.85 -8.61
CA LYS A 98 -16.86 4.15 -7.68
C LYS A 98 -17.24 2.90 -6.90
N GLY A 99 -17.71 3.08 -5.66
CA GLY A 99 -18.25 2.01 -4.81
C GLY A 99 -17.26 0.88 -4.58
N GLU A 100 -17.70 -0.35 -4.77
CA GLU A 100 -16.93 -1.57 -4.52
C GLU A 100 -15.58 -1.58 -5.27
N LYS A 101 -15.55 -1.05 -6.49
CA LYS A 101 -14.32 -0.98 -7.28
C LYS A 101 -13.26 -0.06 -6.66
N ALA A 102 -13.68 1.06 -6.05
CA ALA A 102 -12.76 1.95 -5.33
C ALA A 102 -12.26 1.30 -4.03
N ILE A 103 -13.11 0.56 -3.35
CA ILE A 103 -12.77 -0.20 -2.14
C ILE A 103 -11.76 -1.29 -2.48
N GLN A 104 -12.05 -2.10 -3.49
CA GLN A 104 -11.15 -3.16 -3.96
C GLN A 104 -9.78 -2.60 -4.32
N HIS A 105 -9.73 -1.49 -5.06
CA HIS A 105 -8.48 -0.88 -5.50
C HIS A 105 -7.58 -0.50 -4.31
N LEU A 106 -8.10 0.17 -3.27
CA LEU A 106 -7.29 0.50 -2.09
C LEU A 106 -6.75 -0.76 -1.38
N MET A 107 -7.59 -1.80 -1.23
CA MET A 107 -7.18 -3.06 -0.61
C MET A 107 -6.08 -3.76 -1.42
N GLU A 108 -6.14 -3.69 -2.75
CA GLU A 108 -5.10 -4.20 -3.64
C GLU A 108 -3.82 -3.37 -3.57
N VAL A 109 -3.93 -2.04 -3.54
CA VAL A 109 -2.80 -1.10 -3.41
C VAL A 109 -2.02 -1.34 -2.13
N VAL A 110 -2.68 -1.41 -0.96
CA VAL A 110 -1.98 -1.63 0.32
C VAL A 110 -1.29 -2.99 0.40
N CYS A 111 -1.75 -3.97 -0.38
CA CYS A 111 -1.14 -5.29 -0.48
C CYS A 111 -0.09 -5.40 -1.61
N GLY A 112 0.09 -4.32 -2.41
CA GLY A 112 1.09 -4.25 -3.48
C GLY A 112 0.70 -4.99 -4.75
N PHE A 113 -0.58 -5.34 -4.98
CA PHE A 113 -1.04 -5.96 -6.23
C PHE A 113 -0.99 -5.00 -7.41
N ASP A 114 -1.12 -3.70 -7.14
CA ASP A 114 -1.10 -2.63 -8.14
C ASP A 114 0.23 -1.84 -8.12
N SER A 115 1.32 -2.44 -7.68
CA SER A 115 2.65 -1.84 -7.66
C SER A 115 3.50 -2.29 -8.83
N ILE A 116 4.38 -1.40 -9.36
CA ILE A 116 5.36 -1.73 -10.41
C ILE A 116 6.24 -2.91 -9.94
N LEU A 117 6.66 -2.86 -8.67
CA LEU A 117 7.31 -3.98 -7.99
C LEU A 117 6.26 -4.71 -7.15
N LEU A 118 5.80 -5.87 -7.63
CA LEU A 118 4.77 -6.67 -6.96
C LEU A 118 5.07 -6.87 -5.47
N GLY A 119 4.14 -6.43 -4.60
CA GLY A 119 4.26 -6.58 -3.15
C GLY A 119 5.28 -5.64 -2.50
N GLU A 120 5.58 -4.49 -3.10
CA GLU A 120 6.47 -3.46 -2.52
C GLU A 120 6.00 -3.05 -1.12
N ASP A 121 6.93 -3.02 -0.15
CA ASP A 121 6.59 -2.73 1.25
C ASP A 121 6.32 -1.24 1.50
N GLN A 122 6.89 -0.35 0.69
CA GLN A 122 6.80 1.10 0.89
C GLN A 122 5.37 1.64 0.76
N ILE A 123 4.56 1.06 -0.13
CA ILE A 123 3.21 1.56 -0.40
C ILE A 123 2.29 1.53 0.82
N LEU A 124 2.42 0.53 1.70
CA LEU A 124 1.62 0.48 2.92
C LEU A 124 1.96 1.64 3.87
N GLY A 125 3.24 1.97 4.00
CA GLY A 125 3.70 3.14 4.75
C GLY A 125 3.14 4.43 4.16
N GLN A 126 3.23 4.59 2.84
CA GLN A 126 2.73 5.77 2.13
C GLN A 126 1.21 5.95 2.25
N VAL A 127 0.43 4.86 2.22
CA VAL A 127 -1.03 4.92 2.44
C VAL A 127 -1.34 5.32 3.88
N ARG A 128 -0.61 4.77 4.87
CA ARG A 128 -0.78 5.16 6.27
C ARG A 128 -0.48 6.64 6.46
N ASP A 129 0.67 7.11 5.96
CA ASP A 129 1.09 8.50 6.11
C ASP A 129 0.11 9.47 5.42
N ALA A 130 -0.40 9.11 4.23
CA ALA A 130 -1.44 9.87 3.52
C ALA A 130 -2.76 9.94 4.32
N TYR A 131 -3.17 8.85 4.95
CA TYR A 131 -4.34 8.80 5.81
C TYR A 131 -4.15 9.65 7.08
N GLU A 132 -3.00 9.57 7.75
CA GLU A 132 -2.70 10.36 8.93
C GLU A 132 -2.77 11.87 8.62
N VAL A 133 -2.16 12.33 7.53
CA VAL A 133 -2.25 13.72 7.09
C VAL A 133 -3.71 14.15 6.84
N ALA A 134 -4.51 13.32 6.19
CA ALA A 134 -5.92 13.62 5.94
C ALA A 134 -6.76 13.66 7.23
N LYS A 135 -6.47 12.77 8.19
CA LYS A 135 -7.12 12.72 9.49
C LYS A 135 -6.79 13.96 10.32
N ASP A 136 -5.52 14.35 10.39
CA ASP A 136 -5.05 15.51 11.14
C ASP A 136 -5.58 16.83 10.54
N SER A 137 -5.77 16.87 9.22
CA SER A 137 -6.41 17.98 8.50
C SER A 137 -7.94 18.02 8.65
N GLY A 138 -8.56 17.07 9.36
CA GLY A 138 -10.02 16.97 9.49
C GLY A 138 -10.75 16.59 8.19
N ALA A 139 -10.03 16.06 7.19
CA ALA A 139 -10.58 15.68 5.89
C ALA A 139 -11.23 14.28 5.88
N THR A 140 -11.17 13.55 6.99
CA THR A 140 -11.78 12.22 7.13
C THR A 140 -12.80 12.19 8.27
N LYS A 141 -13.91 11.49 8.05
CA LYS A 141 -14.94 11.19 9.04
C LYS A 141 -14.99 9.69 9.28
N LYS A 142 -16.06 9.23 9.91
CA LYS A 142 -16.23 7.83 10.35
C LYS A 142 -16.02 6.79 9.24
N GLU A 143 -16.54 7.04 8.03
CA GLU A 143 -16.48 6.07 6.94
C GLU A 143 -15.06 5.93 6.39
N PHE A 144 -14.38 7.05 6.10
CA PHE A 144 -13.01 7.02 5.60
C PHE A 144 -12.00 6.56 6.65
N GLN A 145 -12.19 6.92 7.91
CA GLN A 145 -11.37 6.39 9.00
C GLN A 145 -11.46 4.87 9.04
N ARG A 146 -12.68 4.31 9.05
CA ARG A 146 -12.88 2.86 9.02
C ARG A 146 -12.32 2.21 7.76
N PHE A 147 -12.49 2.85 6.60
CA PHE A 147 -12.01 2.35 5.31
C PHE A 147 -10.49 2.22 5.28
N PHE A 148 -9.79 3.30 5.62
CA PHE A 148 -8.32 3.32 5.60
C PHE A 148 -7.72 2.46 6.72
N GLU A 149 -8.29 2.45 7.92
CA GLU A 149 -7.86 1.57 9.01
C GLU A 149 -8.00 0.08 8.65
N ASN A 150 -9.11 -0.31 8.01
CA ASN A 150 -9.30 -1.66 7.51
C ASN A 150 -8.28 -2.00 6.40
N ALA A 151 -8.05 -1.09 5.46
CA ALA A 151 -7.06 -1.28 4.41
C ALA A 151 -5.64 -1.45 4.98
N ILE A 152 -5.23 -0.60 5.93
CA ILE A 152 -3.92 -0.70 6.59
C ILE A 152 -3.79 -2.02 7.36
N ALA A 153 -4.84 -2.45 8.06
CA ALA A 153 -4.86 -3.74 8.77
C ALA A 153 -4.76 -4.91 7.79
N CYS A 154 -5.47 -4.85 6.65
CA CYS A 154 -5.39 -5.82 5.56
C CYS A 154 -3.96 -5.91 5.03
N GLY A 155 -3.32 -4.79 4.68
CA GLY A 155 -1.95 -4.75 4.18
C GLY A 155 -0.93 -5.34 5.16
N LYS A 156 -1.04 -5.04 6.47
CA LYS A 156 -0.21 -5.63 7.52
C LYS A 156 -0.38 -7.15 7.60
N LYS A 157 -1.62 -7.63 7.64
CA LYS A 157 -1.95 -9.06 7.70
C LYS A 157 -1.47 -9.80 6.46
N PHE A 158 -1.66 -9.20 5.28
CA PHE A 158 -1.21 -9.75 4.01
C PHE A 158 0.31 -9.94 4.00
N ARG A 159 1.10 -8.92 4.39
CA ARG A 159 2.57 -9.03 4.44
C ARG A 159 3.06 -10.10 5.40
N THR A 160 2.50 -10.17 6.59
CA THR A 160 2.85 -11.19 7.58
C THR A 160 2.60 -12.62 7.06
N LYS A 161 1.55 -12.82 6.27
CA LYS A 161 1.18 -14.14 5.74
C LYS A 161 1.89 -14.49 4.44
N SER A 162 1.99 -13.54 3.50
CA SER A 162 2.61 -13.76 2.20
C SER A 162 4.14 -13.76 2.26
N LYS A 163 4.73 -13.08 3.26
CA LYS A 163 6.18 -12.90 3.40
C LYS A 163 6.84 -12.33 2.14
N THR A 164 6.09 -11.58 1.35
CA THR A 164 6.60 -10.99 0.10
C THR A 164 7.77 -10.05 0.34
N GLY A 165 7.81 -9.35 1.48
CA GLY A 165 8.95 -8.49 1.86
C GLY A 165 10.28 -9.24 2.06
N GLU A 166 10.23 -10.53 2.39
CA GLU A 166 11.42 -11.38 2.55
C GLU A 166 12.02 -11.82 1.20
N ILE A 167 11.28 -11.67 0.09
CA ILE A 167 11.69 -12.08 -1.26
C ILE A 167 12.25 -10.85 -2.00
N PRO A 168 13.56 -10.75 -2.21
CA PRO A 168 14.19 -9.59 -2.84
C PRO A 168 13.81 -9.47 -4.32
N VAL A 169 13.66 -8.23 -4.81
CA VAL A 169 13.25 -7.93 -6.19
C VAL A 169 14.18 -7.00 -6.94
N SER A 170 15.03 -6.21 -6.26
CA SER A 170 16.06 -5.41 -6.92
C SER A 170 17.38 -6.17 -6.98
N SER A 171 18.19 -5.94 -8.01
CA SER A 171 19.52 -6.54 -8.12
C SER A 171 20.34 -6.32 -6.85
N SER A 172 20.31 -5.09 -6.30
CA SER A 172 20.99 -4.74 -5.04
C SER A 172 20.52 -5.58 -3.84
N SER A 173 19.20 -5.72 -3.66
CA SER A 173 18.66 -6.52 -2.54
C SER A 173 18.94 -8.01 -2.70
N MET A 174 18.94 -8.51 -3.93
CA MET A 174 19.19 -9.93 -4.23
C MET A 174 20.64 -10.33 -3.95
N VAL A 175 21.60 -9.53 -4.42
CA VAL A 175 23.02 -9.85 -4.21
C VAL A 175 23.39 -9.75 -2.74
N VAL A 176 22.87 -8.75 -2.03
CA VAL A 176 23.12 -8.61 -0.58
C VAL A 176 22.51 -9.78 0.20
N LYS A 177 21.23 -10.11 -0.08
CA LYS A 177 20.58 -11.24 0.59
C LYS A 177 21.33 -12.55 0.32
N LYS A 178 21.71 -12.82 -0.95
CA LYS A 178 22.47 -14.03 -1.27
C LYS A 178 23.79 -14.10 -0.54
N ALA A 179 24.54 -13.00 -0.44
CA ALA A 179 25.79 -12.97 0.29
C ALA A 179 25.59 -13.23 1.80
N ILE A 180 24.57 -12.60 2.41
CA ILE A 180 24.26 -12.79 3.83
C ILE A 180 23.79 -14.23 4.11
N ASP A 181 22.92 -14.80 3.25
CA ASP A 181 22.42 -16.18 3.37
C ASP A 181 23.57 -17.22 3.26
N LEU A 182 24.66 -16.89 2.55
CA LEU A 182 25.89 -17.68 2.48
C LEU A 182 26.83 -17.43 3.66
N GLY A 183 26.48 -16.53 4.59
CA GLY A 183 27.25 -16.25 5.82
C GLY A 183 28.36 -15.21 5.66
N TYR A 184 28.44 -14.50 4.54
CA TYR A 184 29.42 -13.45 4.33
C TYR A 184 29.10 -12.19 5.14
N LYS A 185 30.13 -11.62 5.82
CA LYS A 185 29.96 -10.45 6.70
C LYS A 185 30.89 -9.28 6.39
N LYS A 186 31.87 -9.48 5.50
CA LYS A 186 32.84 -8.46 5.14
C LYS A 186 32.71 -8.10 3.67
N PHE A 187 32.23 -6.91 3.40
CA PHE A 187 31.82 -6.47 2.08
C PHE A 187 32.74 -5.37 1.52
N MET A 188 32.84 -5.34 0.20
CA MET A 188 33.40 -4.22 -0.56
C MET A 188 32.42 -3.84 -1.68
N ILE A 189 32.13 -2.55 -1.83
CA ILE A 189 31.36 -2.00 -2.95
C ILE A 189 32.29 -1.15 -3.81
N LEU A 190 32.34 -1.44 -5.10
CA LEU A 190 33.04 -0.64 -6.09
C LEU A 190 32.05 0.30 -6.78
N GLY A 191 32.17 1.60 -6.51
CA GLY A 191 31.28 2.65 -7.02
C GLY A 191 30.15 3.00 -6.06
N TYR A 192 29.86 4.31 -5.94
CA TYR A 192 28.82 4.84 -5.03
C TYR A 192 27.81 5.72 -5.78
N GLY A 193 27.40 5.26 -6.99
CA GLY A 193 26.26 5.78 -7.74
C GLY A 193 24.92 5.31 -7.13
N ALA A 194 23.82 5.51 -7.83
CA ALA A 194 22.48 5.13 -7.33
C ALA A 194 22.39 3.66 -6.89
N VAL A 195 22.96 2.73 -7.68
CA VAL A 195 23.00 1.30 -7.35
C VAL A 195 23.88 1.05 -6.13
N GLY A 196 25.06 1.65 -6.05
CA GLY A 196 25.99 1.51 -4.91
C GLY A 196 25.40 2.04 -3.61
N GLN A 197 24.73 3.18 -3.63
CA GLN A 197 24.02 3.73 -2.46
C GLN A 197 22.92 2.80 -1.98
N LEU A 198 22.10 2.28 -2.90
CA LEU A 198 21.04 1.35 -2.56
C LEU A 198 21.58 0.03 -1.99
N THR A 199 22.66 -0.50 -2.61
CA THR A 199 23.35 -1.71 -2.14
C THR A 199 23.92 -1.51 -0.74
N THR A 200 24.58 -0.36 -0.52
CA THR A 200 25.11 0.03 0.81
C THR A 200 24.02 0.03 1.87
N LYS A 201 22.86 0.63 1.56
CA LYS A 201 21.72 0.64 2.48
C LYS A 201 21.30 -0.78 2.89
N TYR A 202 21.12 -1.69 1.93
CA TYR A 202 20.74 -3.08 2.23
C TYR A 202 21.81 -3.83 3.04
N ILE A 203 23.12 -3.59 2.76
CA ILE A 203 24.19 -4.20 3.53
C ILE A 203 24.16 -3.73 4.99
N LEU A 204 23.95 -2.43 5.23
CA LEU A 204 23.95 -1.84 6.57
C LEU A 204 22.72 -2.22 7.40
N GLU A 205 21.62 -2.59 6.76
CA GLU A 205 20.43 -3.18 7.41
C GLU A 205 20.70 -4.60 7.94
N GLY A 206 21.76 -5.28 7.46
CA GLY A 206 22.15 -6.62 7.88
C GLY A 206 23.18 -6.65 9.02
N GLU A 207 23.40 -7.86 9.57
CA GLU A 207 24.46 -8.10 10.54
C GLU A 207 25.79 -8.33 9.83
N ILE A 208 26.59 -7.28 9.69
CA ILE A 208 27.88 -7.29 9.02
C ILE A 208 29.02 -6.86 9.96
N ASP A 209 30.25 -7.30 9.65
CA ASP A 209 31.47 -6.93 10.37
C ASP A 209 32.09 -5.64 9.80
N SER A 210 32.14 -5.51 8.47
CA SER A 210 32.74 -4.35 7.79
C SER A 210 32.23 -4.16 6.38
N LEU A 211 32.21 -2.91 5.93
CA LEU A 211 31.90 -2.50 4.57
C LEU A 211 32.95 -1.51 4.06
N TYR A 212 33.65 -1.86 3.00
CA TYR A 212 34.54 -0.96 2.28
C TYR A 212 33.80 -0.35 1.10
N ILE A 213 33.75 0.97 1.02
CA ILE A 213 33.16 1.71 -0.10
C ILE A 213 34.28 2.35 -0.91
N VAL A 214 34.40 1.90 -2.15
CA VAL A 214 35.43 2.37 -3.06
C VAL A 214 34.88 3.47 -3.96
N VAL A 215 35.47 4.66 -3.87
CA VAL A 215 35.05 5.86 -4.62
C VAL A 215 36.23 6.63 -5.16
N ARG A 216 35.98 7.43 -6.21
CA ARG A 216 36.98 8.40 -6.73
C ARG A 216 37.10 9.64 -5.85
N ASP A 217 36.00 9.99 -5.19
CA ASP A 217 35.89 11.21 -4.38
C ASP A 217 35.19 10.85 -3.05
N ALA A 218 35.97 10.77 -1.99
CA ALA A 218 35.50 10.41 -0.64
C ALA A 218 34.48 11.40 -0.06
N GLN A 219 34.49 12.66 -0.50
CA GLN A 219 33.55 13.67 0.00
C GLN A 219 32.09 13.43 -0.43
N LYS A 220 31.87 12.55 -1.39
CA LYS A 220 30.53 12.18 -1.87
C LYS A 220 29.83 11.13 -1.01
N VAL A 221 30.50 10.58 -0.02
CA VAL A 221 29.96 9.55 0.86
C VAL A 221 29.76 10.15 2.25
N ASP A 222 28.51 10.39 2.60
CA ASP A 222 28.10 10.89 3.91
C ASP A 222 27.40 9.73 4.68
N ILE A 223 28.20 8.93 5.38
CA ILE A 223 27.73 7.79 6.19
C ILE A 223 28.44 7.82 7.53
N ASP A 224 27.70 7.98 8.61
CA ASP A 224 28.17 7.85 9.98
C ASP A 224 27.85 6.44 10.54
N ASP A 225 28.64 5.45 10.12
CA ASP A 225 28.57 4.07 10.63
C ASP A 225 29.98 3.52 10.83
N LYS A 226 30.29 3.08 12.04
CA LYS A 226 31.62 2.56 12.42
C LYS A 226 32.08 1.34 11.61
N ARG A 227 31.15 0.61 11.00
CA ARG A 227 31.41 -0.55 10.14
C ARG A 227 31.91 -0.15 8.76
N VAL A 228 31.70 1.11 8.36
CA VAL A 228 32.01 1.64 7.00
C VAL A 228 33.42 2.22 6.96
N LYS A 229 34.14 1.87 5.90
CA LYS A 229 35.45 2.43 5.55
C LYS A 229 35.42 2.91 4.11
N ILE A 230 35.72 4.17 3.91
CA ILE A 230 35.81 4.77 2.56
C ILE A 230 37.23 4.67 2.08
N ILE A 231 37.49 4.10 0.91
CA ILE A 231 38.79 3.94 0.31
C ILE A 231 38.82 4.42 -1.14
N SER A 232 40.03 4.73 -1.62
CA SER A 232 40.29 5.10 -3.01
C SER A 232 40.35 3.87 -3.92
N PHE A 233 40.11 4.03 -5.21
CA PHE A 233 40.36 3.00 -6.22
C PHE A 233 41.82 2.50 -6.24
N ASN A 234 42.79 3.33 -5.85
CA ASN A 234 44.18 2.93 -5.80
C ASN A 234 44.48 1.95 -4.64
N ASP A 235 43.64 1.91 -3.64
CA ASP A 235 43.85 1.11 -2.43
C ASP A 235 43.07 -0.24 -2.48
N ILE A 236 42.42 -0.55 -3.60
CA ILE A 236 41.55 -1.73 -3.73
C ILE A 236 42.36 -3.00 -3.47
N GLN A 237 43.51 -3.18 -4.13
CA GLN A 237 44.30 -4.40 -4.07
C GLN A 237 44.73 -4.75 -2.63
N ASP A 238 45.13 -3.77 -1.84
CA ASP A 238 45.57 -3.93 -0.44
C ASP A 238 44.41 -4.28 0.50
N ASN A 239 43.17 -4.16 0.00
CA ASN A 239 41.95 -4.41 0.82
C ASN A 239 41.15 -5.62 0.40
N TYR A 240 41.45 -6.29 -0.73
CA TYR A 240 40.78 -7.53 -1.11
C TYR A 240 40.92 -8.66 -0.05
N GLU A 241 42.10 -8.75 0.59
CA GLU A 241 42.32 -9.75 1.65
C GLU A 241 41.41 -9.57 2.89
N LYS A 242 40.86 -8.35 3.07
CA LYS A 242 40.06 -7.98 4.26
C LYS A 242 38.56 -8.20 4.07
N VAL A 243 38.11 -8.60 2.87
CA VAL A 243 36.71 -8.75 2.52
C VAL A 243 36.43 -10.13 1.95
N ASP A 244 35.19 -10.58 2.05
CA ASP A 244 34.75 -11.90 1.61
C ASP A 244 33.79 -11.81 0.40
N CYS A 245 33.18 -10.64 0.23
CA CYS A 245 32.24 -10.36 -0.86
C CYS A 245 32.55 -8.99 -1.50
N VAL A 246 32.63 -8.95 -2.83
CA VAL A 246 32.80 -7.73 -3.61
C VAL A 246 31.61 -7.55 -4.53
N ILE A 247 31.01 -6.36 -4.50
CA ILE A 247 29.88 -5.98 -5.35
C ILE A 247 30.32 -4.80 -6.20
N SER A 248 30.46 -5.03 -7.50
CA SER A 248 30.84 -3.96 -8.43
C SER A 248 29.61 -3.37 -9.11
N CYS A 249 29.54 -2.02 -9.10
CA CYS A 249 28.46 -1.24 -9.67
C CYS A 249 28.98 0.13 -10.19
N THR A 250 30.14 0.10 -10.87
CA THR A 250 30.73 1.33 -11.42
C THR A 250 30.11 1.69 -12.78
N THR A 251 30.43 2.86 -13.26
CA THR A 251 30.12 3.31 -14.62
C THR A 251 31.40 3.38 -15.46
N ALA A 252 32.42 2.57 -15.10
CA ALA A 252 33.69 2.56 -15.82
C ALA A 252 33.48 1.94 -17.22
N PRO A 253 34.12 2.48 -18.25
CA PRO A 253 34.04 1.92 -19.61
C PRO A 253 34.95 0.70 -19.81
N HIS A 254 35.65 0.25 -18.78
CA HIS A 254 36.61 -0.85 -18.79
C HIS A 254 36.51 -1.67 -17.50
N THR A 255 37.02 -2.89 -17.51
CA THR A 255 37.07 -3.75 -16.33
C THR A 255 37.88 -3.14 -15.20
N VAL A 256 37.33 -3.27 -13.99
CA VAL A 256 37.89 -2.69 -12.75
C VAL A 256 38.48 -3.78 -11.86
N VAL A 257 37.94 -4.99 -11.95
CA VAL A 257 38.39 -6.18 -11.19
C VAL A 257 39.10 -7.14 -12.15
N ARG A 258 40.39 -7.36 -11.93
CA ARG A 258 41.21 -8.22 -12.79
C ARG A 258 41.72 -9.42 -12.03
N LEU A 259 41.89 -10.55 -12.73
CA LEU A 259 42.30 -11.81 -12.13
C LEU A 259 43.63 -11.70 -11.38
N ASN A 260 44.61 -11.00 -11.95
CA ASN A 260 45.94 -10.85 -11.38
C ASN A 260 46.01 -9.92 -10.16
N GLU A 261 44.93 -9.21 -9.83
CA GLU A 261 44.83 -8.28 -8.69
C GLU A 261 44.10 -8.92 -7.52
N LEU A 262 43.44 -10.06 -7.73
CA LEU A 262 42.66 -10.75 -6.70
C LEU A 262 43.54 -11.63 -5.80
N PRO A 263 43.23 -11.72 -4.50
CA PRO A 263 44.00 -12.51 -3.53
C PRO A 263 43.75 -14.00 -3.72
N ASN A 264 44.70 -14.82 -3.34
CA ASN A 264 44.60 -16.28 -3.40
C ASN A 264 43.72 -16.84 -2.27
N LYS A 265 42.46 -16.43 -2.23
CA LYS A 265 41.43 -16.90 -1.28
C LYS A 265 40.08 -16.93 -1.95
N HIS A 266 39.12 -17.60 -1.31
CA HIS A 266 37.74 -17.64 -1.80
C HIS A 266 37.08 -16.26 -1.69
N LEU A 267 36.50 -15.77 -2.80
CA LEU A 267 35.73 -14.53 -2.86
C LEU A 267 34.42 -14.73 -3.61
N LEU A 268 33.37 -14.13 -3.07
CA LEU A 268 32.09 -13.99 -3.74
C LEU A 268 32.07 -12.64 -4.47
N LEU A 269 31.82 -12.65 -5.78
CA LEU A 269 31.88 -11.46 -6.63
C LEU A 269 30.54 -11.26 -7.34
N PHE A 270 30.00 -10.05 -7.28
CA PHE A 270 28.80 -9.65 -8.02
C PHE A 270 29.13 -8.50 -8.97
N ASP A 271 28.78 -8.65 -10.23
CA ASP A 271 28.91 -7.62 -11.25
C ASP A 271 27.53 -7.05 -11.62
N LEU A 272 27.23 -5.84 -11.14
CA LEU A 272 25.99 -5.10 -11.42
C LEU A 272 26.18 -4.06 -12.52
N ALA A 273 27.36 -4.00 -13.13
CA ALA A 273 27.72 -2.96 -14.09
C ALA A 273 27.43 -3.37 -15.55
N VAL A 274 27.11 -2.36 -16.36
CA VAL A 274 27.06 -2.47 -17.82
C VAL A 274 27.76 -1.25 -18.41
N PRO A 275 28.87 -1.46 -19.14
CA PRO A 275 29.58 -2.71 -19.40
C PRO A 275 30.16 -3.36 -18.13
N ARG A 276 30.51 -4.65 -18.21
CA ARG A 276 31.00 -5.43 -17.05
C ARG A 276 32.26 -4.82 -16.41
N ASP A 277 32.28 -4.82 -15.10
CA ASP A 277 33.41 -4.38 -14.29
C ASP A 277 34.44 -5.49 -13.99
N ILE A 278 34.01 -6.78 -14.03
CA ILE A 278 34.83 -7.93 -13.69
C ILE A 278 35.30 -8.64 -14.98
N GLU A 279 36.58 -8.94 -15.08
CA GLU A 279 37.12 -9.71 -16.21
C GLU A 279 36.47 -11.08 -16.30
N GLU A 280 36.12 -11.54 -17.51
CA GLU A 280 35.46 -12.81 -17.77
C GLU A 280 36.24 -14.01 -17.23
N ILE A 281 37.56 -13.99 -17.40
CA ILE A 281 38.47 -15.05 -16.95
C ILE A 281 38.44 -15.27 -15.42
N VAL A 282 38.00 -14.29 -14.64
CA VAL A 282 37.85 -14.44 -13.17
C VAL A 282 36.85 -15.53 -12.84
N SER A 283 35.79 -15.70 -13.66
CA SER A 283 34.77 -16.73 -13.48
C SER A 283 35.25 -18.17 -13.76
N GLU A 284 36.39 -18.33 -14.42
CA GLU A 284 37.01 -19.62 -14.71
C GLU A 284 37.85 -20.16 -13.56
N ASN A 285 38.20 -19.30 -12.60
CA ASN A 285 38.99 -19.65 -11.43
C ASN A 285 38.10 -20.14 -10.29
N SER A 286 38.33 -21.35 -9.82
CA SER A 286 37.52 -22.00 -8.79
C SER A 286 37.54 -21.32 -7.41
N LEU A 287 38.45 -20.39 -7.18
CA LEU A 287 38.50 -19.57 -5.96
C LEU A 287 37.43 -18.46 -5.95
N TYR A 288 36.87 -18.11 -7.11
CA TYR A 288 35.97 -16.97 -7.23
C TYR A 288 34.61 -17.41 -7.72
N GLU A 289 33.59 -17.16 -6.91
CA GLU A 289 32.20 -17.37 -7.30
C GLU A 289 31.64 -16.05 -7.88
N VAL A 290 31.52 -15.99 -9.22
CA VAL A 290 31.11 -14.76 -9.93
C VAL A 290 29.64 -14.85 -10.37
N TYR A 291 28.87 -13.83 -10.00
CA TYR A 291 27.51 -13.58 -10.46
C TYR A 291 27.50 -12.32 -11.32
N ASP A 292 27.34 -12.48 -12.61
CA ASP A 292 27.11 -11.40 -13.57
C ASP A 292 25.63 -11.01 -13.65
N ILE A 293 25.34 -9.99 -14.46
CA ILE A 293 23.97 -9.45 -14.61
C ILE A 293 22.98 -10.52 -15.14
N ASP A 294 23.43 -11.50 -15.93
CA ASP A 294 22.55 -12.53 -16.48
C ASP A 294 22.19 -13.57 -15.42
N LYS A 295 23.15 -14.05 -14.64
CA LYS A 295 22.88 -14.94 -13.49
C LYS A 295 21.99 -14.24 -12.43
N ILE A 296 22.17 -12.95 -12.23
CA ILE A 296 21.32 -12.15 -11.32
C ILE A 296 19.90 -12.03 -11.87
N ARG A 297 19.72 -11.91 -13.20
CA ARG A 297 18.41 -11.91 -13.85
C ARG A 297 17.67 -13.23 -13.64
N ASP A 298 18.35 -14.37 -13.75
CA ASP A 298 17.73 -15.69 -13.51
C ASP A 298 17.20 -15.80 -12.07
N ILE A 299 17.95 -15.27 -11.09
CA ILE A 299 17.51 -15.18 -9.69
C ILE A 299 16.29 -14.26 -9.57
N HIS A 300 16.30 -13.12 -10.27
CA HIS A 300 15.18 -12.19 -10.30
C HIS A 300 13.90 -12.86 -10.80
N ASP A 301 13.97 -13.58 -11.92
CA ASP A 301 12.80 -14.22 -12.53
C ASP A 301 12.23 -15.35 -11.64
N ALA A 302 13.10 -16.12 -10.99
CA ALA A 302 12.69 -17.10 -9.99
C ALA A 302 11.99 -16.44 -8.78
N ASN A 303 12.57 -15.40 -8.22
CA ASN A 303 12.00 -14.65 -7.11
C ASN A 303 10.66 -13.97 -7.48
N PHE A 304 10.59 -13.42 -8.69
CA PHE A 304 9.35 -12.81 -9.19
C PHE A 304 8.22 -13.85 -9.27
N LYS A 305 8.50 -15.06 -9.76
CA LYS A 305 7.54 -16.15 -9.79
C LYS A 305 7.08 -16.55 -8.39
N ILE A 306 8.02 -16.79 -7.46
CA ILE A 306 7.71 -17.15 -6.07
C ILE A 306 6.84 -16.06 -5.43
N ARG A 307 7.17 -14.80 -5.65
CA ARG A 307 6.42 -13.66 -5.11
C ARG A 307 5.00 -13.60 -5.67
N LYS A 308 4.85 -13.77 -6.98
CA LYS A 308 3.55 -13.80 -7.66
C LYS A 308 2.67 -14.93 -7.14
N ASP A 309 3.22 -16.13 -6.97
CA ASP A 309 2.51 -17.29 -6.44
C ASP A 309 2.10 -17.06 -4.98
N SER A 310 2.99 -16.52 -4.14
CA SER A 310 2.68 -16.17 -2.76
C SER A 310 1.56 -15.13 -2.67
N MET A 311 1.60 -14.09 -3.49
CA MET A 311 0.54 -13.09 -3.54
C MET A 311 -0.80 -13.71 -3.93
N LYS A 312 -0.81 -14.54 -4.99
CA LYS A 312 -2.01 -15.24 -5.44
C LYS A 312 -2.61 -16.14 -4.35
N ASN A 313 -1.78 -16.92 -3.67
CA ASN A 313 -2.21 -17.84 -2.60
C ASN A 313 -2.78 -17.10 -1.38
N ASN A 314 -2.40 -15.86 -1.16
CA ASN A 314 -2.87 -15.04 -0.05
C ASN A 314 -3.94 -14.01 -0.45
N ARG A 315 -4.42 -14.02 -1.70
CA ARG A 315 -5.47 -13.12 -2.20
C ARG A 315 -6.73 -13.12 -1.35
N TYR A 316 -7.10 -14.25 -0.77
CA TYR A 316 -8.27 -14.40 0.10
C TYR A 316 -8.28 -13.43 1.29
N ILE A 317 -7.10 -12.91 1.72
CA ILE A 317 -7.00 -11.92 2.80
C ILE A 317 -7.58 -10.58 2.34
N VAL A 318 -7.31 -10.22 1.08
CA VAL A 318 -7.85 -9.01 0.44
C VAL A 318 -9.36 -9.14 0.27
N ASP A 319 -9.81 -10.26 -0.30
CA ASP A 319 -11.23 -10.52 -0.58
C ASP A 319 -12.05 -10.49 0.72
N LYS A 320 -11.52 -11.09 1.80
CA LYS A 320 -12.15 -11.05 3.12
C LYS A 320 -12.21 -9.63 3.71
N ALA A 321 -11.16 -8.83 3.56
CA ALA A 321 -11.16 -7.46 4.06
C ALA A 321 -12.16 -6.57 3.31
N ILE A 322 -12.35 -6.80 2.00
CA ILE A 322 -13.38 -6.15 1.20
C ILE A 322 -14.78 -6.54 1.72
N GLU A 323 -15.05 -7.84 1.90
CA GLU A 323 -16.33 -8.35 2.43
C GLU A 323 -16.63 -7.74 3.82
N GLU A 324 -15.67 -7.74 4.74
CA GLU A 324 -15.80 -7.18 6.10
C GLU A 324 -16.11 -5.67 6.08
N PHE A 325 -15.50 -4.92 5.17
CA PHE A 325 -15.78 -3.49 5.04
C PHE A 325 -17.15 -3.22 4.43
N ILE A 326 -17.54 -3.93 3.38
CA ILE A 326 -18.86 -3.80 2.74
C ILE A 326 -19.96 -4.17 3.73
N GLU A 327 -19.80 -5.25 4.49
CA GLU A 327 -20.76 -5.67 5.53
C GLU A 327 -20.92 -4.58 6.59
N TRP A 328 -19.80 -4.04 7.11
CA TRP A 328 -19.83 -2.94 8.07
C TRP A 328 -20.57 -1.71 7.50
N LYS A 329 -20.25 -1.33 6.25
CA LYS A 329 -20.88 -0.18 5.58
C LYS A 329 -22.38 -0.37 5.45
N THR A 330 -22.83 -1.56 5.03
CA THR A 330 -24.26 -1.89 4.93
C THR A 330 -24.97 -1.77 6.27
N ILE A 331 -24.37 -2.29 7.36
CA ILE A 331 -24.93 -2.18 8.71
C ILE A 331 -25.00 -0.71 9.15
N GLU A 332 -23.99 0.08 8.85
CA GLU A 332 -23.97 1.50 9.21
C GLU A 332 -25.05 2.29 8.47
N GLU A 333 -25.26 2.01 7.18
CA GLU A 333 -26.30 2.64 6.36
C GLU A 333 -27.72 2.26 6.85
N LEU A 334 -27.92 1.05 7.35
CA LEU A 334 -29.18 0.59 7.92
C LEU A 334 -29.43 1.10 9.35
N SER A 335 -28.40 1.55 10.05
CA SER A 335 -28.48 1.98 11.46
C SER A 335 -29.55 3.06 11.72
N PRO A 336 -29.72 4.12 10.91
CA PRO A 336 -30.77 5.11 11.10
C PRO A 336 -32.18 4.50 11.01
N PHE A 337 -32.39 3.56 10.06
CA PHE A 337 -33.68 2.88 9.89
C PHE A 337 -33.99 1.98 11.07
N ILE A 338 -33.00 1.24 11.57
CA ILE A 338 -33.15 0.39 12.76
C ILE A 338 -33.52 1.27 13.98
N LYS A 339 -32.87 2.44 14.15
CA LYS A 339 -33.19 3.39 15.22
C LYS A 339 -34.62 3.93 15.10
N MET A 340 -35.03 4.28 13.87
CA MET A 340 -36.40 4.75 13.60
C MET A 340 -37.45 3.70 13.93
N ILE A 341 -37.22 2.44 13.48
CA ILE A 341 -38.12 1.32 13.78
C ILE A 341 -38.24 1.10 15.31
N LYS A 342 -37.11 1.15 16.02
CA LYS A 342 -37.07 1.01 17.47
C LYS A 342 -37.84 2.14 18.16
N HIS A 343 -37.64 3.38 17.72
CA HIS A 343 -38.33 4.56 18.28
C HIS A 343 -39.84 4.45 18.06
N ASN A 344 -40.28 4.14 16.85
CA ASN A 344 -41.71 3.90 16.53
C ASN A 344 -42.31 2.79 17.39
N GLY A 345 -41.55 1.70 17.62
CA GLY A 345 -41.95 0.62 18.50
C GLY A 345 -42.16 1.06 19.96
N GLU A 346 -41.27 1.90 20.46
CA GLU A 346 -41.36 2.48 21.79
C GLU A 346 -42.57 3.42 21.91
N ASP A 347 -42.89 4.19 20.89
CA ASP A 347 -44.07 5.08 20.91
C ASP A 347 -45.38 4.29 20.86
N ILE A 348 -45.48 3.27 19.99
CA ILE A 348 -46.60 2.37 19.96
C ILE A 348 -46.80 1.69 21.32
N TYR A 349 -45.71 1.19 21.93
CA TYR A 349 -45.78 0.60 23.28
C TYR A 349 -46.31 1.57 24.32
N LYS A 350 -45.80 2.81 24.36
CA LYS A 350 -46.24 3.84 25.32
C LYS A 350 -47.73 4.17 25.16
N GLU A 351 -48.18 4.34 23.91
CA GLU A 351 -49.59 4.59 23.60
C GLU A 351 -50.50 3.45 24.07
N ARG A 352 -50.10 2.20 23.77
CA ARG A 352 -50.88 1.01 24.18
C ARG A 352 -50.87 0.82 25.69
N LEU A 353 -49.74 1.09 26.34
CA LEU A 353 -49.64 1.04 27.81
C LEU A 353 -50.53 2.10 28.47
N ALA A 354 -50.59 3.30 27.94
CA ALA A 354 -51.46 4.38 28.43
C ALA A 354 -52.96 3.96 28.28
N THR A 355 -53.34 3.38 27.12
CA THR A 355 -54.68 2.87 26.88
C THR A 355 -55.03 1.73 27.84
N PHE A 356 -54.09 0.82 28.11
CA PHE A 356 -54.31 -0.27 29.08
C PHE A 356 -54.52 0.29 30.50
N LYS A 357 -53.69 1.19 30.94
CA LYS A 357 -53.76 1.85 32.27
C LYS A 357 -55.09 2.59 32.46
N HIS A 358 -55.60 3.22 31.40
CA HIS A 358 -56.86 3.96 31.46
C HIS A 358 -58.10 3.03 31.48
N LYS A 359 -57.99 1.83 30.85
CA LYS A 359 -59.09 0.86 30.73
C LYS A 359 -58.99 -0.32 31.70
N LYS A 360 -58.06 -0.33 32.65
CA LYS A 360 -57.78 -1.47 33.53
C LYS A 360 -58.95 -1.87 34.48
N GLU A 361 -59.98 -1.03 34.63
CA GLU A 361 -61.17 -1.32 35.44
C GLU A 361 -62.28 -2.00 34.66
N THR A 362 -62.01 -2.59 33.49
CA THR A 362 -62.97 -3.40 32.70
C THR A 362 -63.13 -4.77 33.31
N LYS A 363 -64.30 -5.40 33.06
CA LYS A 363 -64.66 -6.73 33.61
C LYS A 363 -63.83 -7.88 33.00
N ASP A 364 -63.06 -7.65 31.92
CA ASP A 364 -62.28 -8.67 31.22
C ASP A 364 -60.93 -8.08 30.78
N ASN A 365 -59.99 -8.09 31.73
CA ASN A 365 -58.61 -7.56 31.49
C ASN A 365 -57.80 -8.44 30.52
N ASP A 366 -58.05 -9.74 30.46
CA ASP A 366 -57.33 -10.65 29.56
C ASP A 366 -57.73 -10.40 28.11
N LYS A 367 -59.00 -10.19 27.83
CA LYS A 367 -59.47 -9.82 26.50
C LYS A 367 -58.97 -8.43 26.05
N LEU A 368 -58.89 -7.48 26.98
CA LEU A 368 -58.29 -6.17 26.71
C LEU A 368 -56.79 -6.28 26.36
N ALA A 369 -56.03 -7.10 27.10
CA ALA A 369 -54.64 -7.36 26.84
C ALA A 369 -54.43 -8.01 25.45
N GLU A 370 -55.25 -9.02 25.10
CA GLU A 370 -55.21 -9.68 23.79
C GLU A 370 -55.45 -8.68 22.64
N ILE A 371 -56.47 -7.82 22.74
CA ILE A 371 -56.79 -6.79 21.75
C ILE A 371 -55.62 -5.81 21.59
N LEU A 372 -55.03 -5.36 22.69
CA LEU A 372 -53.91 -4.41 22.65
C LEU A 372 -52.62 -5.03 22.08
N LEU A 373 -52.32 -6.28 22.43
CA LEU A 373 -51.17 -7.00 21.84
C LEU A 373 -51.35 -7.19 20.35
N LYS A 374 -52.54 -7.62 19.90
CA LYS A 374 -52.86 -7.76 18.47
C LYS A 374 -52.77 -6.42 17.73
N SER A 375 -53.28 -5.34 18.32
CA SER A 375 -53.23 -4.02 17.73
C SER A 375 -51.77 -3.46 17.68
N THR A 376 -50.92 -3.84 18.61
CA THR A 376 -49.50 -3.52 18.59
C THR A 376 -48.80 -4.21 17.41
N SER A 377 -49.04 -5.49 17.20
CA SER A 377 -48.50 -6.25 16.05
C SER A 377 -48.94 -5.63 14.72
N ASN A 378 -50.24 -5.33 14.56
CA ASN A 378 -50.76 -4.70 13.34
C ASN A 378 -50.17 -3.30 13.09
N ALA A 379 -49.96 -2.49 14.13
CA ALA A 379 -49.33 -1.18 13.99
C ALA A 379 -47.86 -1.27 13.55
N PHE A 380 -47.14 -2.31 13.97
CA PHE A 380 -45.82 -2.63 13.50
C PHE A 380 -45.79 -3.04 12.02
N GLU A 381 -46.76 -3.83 11.57
CA GLU A 381 -46.89 -4.26 10.17
C GLU A 381 -47.24 -3.09 9.24
N ILE A 382 -48.12 -2.18 9.65
CA ILE A 382 -48.48 -0.98 8.89
C ILE A 382 -47.27 -0.02 8.79
N GLY A 383 -46.50 0.12 9.87
CA GLY A 383 -45.24 0.90 9.84
C GLY A 383 -44.21 0.34 8.89
N ARG A 384 -44.18 -0.96 8.63
CA ARG A 384 -43.34 -1.62 7.60
C ARG A 384 -43.81 -1.31 6.18
N ALA A 385 -45.08 -1.08 5.94
CA ALA A 385 -45.60 -0.81 4.60
C ALA A 385 -45.46 0.63 4.13
N HIS A 386 -45.05 1.54 5.02
CA HIS A 386 -44.83 2.98 4.74
C HIS A 386 -43.36 3.41 4.87
N VAL A 387 -42.44 2.47 5.03
CA VAL A 387 -41.00 2.60 4.95
C VAL A 387 -40.50 1.85 3.71
#